data_377c32e69908a544e19d84b2c5c7bb4a
#
_entry.id   377c32e69908a544e19d84b2c5c7bb4a
#
_cell.length_a   1.000
_cell.length_b   1.000
_cell.length_c   1.000
_cell.angle_alpha   90.00
_cell.angle_beta   90.00
_cell.angle_gamma   90.00
#
_symmetry.space_group_name_H-M   'P 1'
#
loop_
_entity.id
_entity.type
_entity.pdbx_description
1 polymer ?
#
loop_
_entity_poly.entity_id
_entity_poly.type
_entity_poly.pdbx_seq_one_letter_code
_entity_poly.pdbx_strand_id
1 'polypeptide(L)'
;MAYAKEVLHRAEARLDEARRQNDLDCDRRISAIYEKLPRLREIDRELRKTSAKVYAAAFRGSESPEQAMQTLRQENLSLQRERDWILESENIDPEDLEREPVCKLCGGSGWRGAAMCECLRELCRQEQKKALMQAFGAGKESFEKFRLDVYPDRIDPKLGIS
;
A
#
# COMPACT_ATOMS: atom_id res chain seq x y z
N MET A 1 17.24 -13.67 10.71
CA MET A 1 16.43 -14.84 11.13
C MET A 1 15.58 -15.25 9.95
N ALA A 2 15.56 -16.54 9.60
CA ALA A 2 14.69 -17.07 8.58
C ALA A 2 13.38 -17.52 9.24
N TYR A 3 12.25 -17.09 8.68
CA TYR A 3 10.92 -17.56 9.10
C TYR A 3 10.65 -18.97 8.53
N ALA A 4 9.81 -19.75 9.19
CA ALA A 4 9.33 -21.00 8.64
C ALA A 4 8.56 -20.72 7.33
N LYS A 5 8.68 -21.62 6.36
CA LYS A 5 8.11 -21.45 5.02
C LYS A 5 6.58 -21.22 5.05
N GLU A 6 5.89 -21.93 5.94
CA GLU A 6 4.44 -21.82 6.12
C GLU A 6 4.03 -20.45 6.70
N VAL A 7 4.86 -19.88 7.60
CA VAL A 7 4.65 -18.54 8.17
C VAL A 7 4.81 -17.49 7.10
N LEU A 8 5.89 -17.60 6.31
CA LEU A 8 6.16 -16.66 5.22
C LEU A 8 5.03 -16.70 4.19
N HIS A 9 4.63 -17.88 3.75
CA HIS A 9 3.54 -18.02 2.77
C HIS A 9 2.22 -17.41 3.24
N ARG A 10 1.84 -17.62 4.52
CA ARG A 10 0.64 -16.98 5.09
C ARG A 10 0.76 -15.47 5.17
N ALA A 11 1.93 -14.96 5.53
CA ALA A 11 2.20 -13.53 5.59
C ALA A 11 2.13 -12.88 4.20
N GLU A 12 2.70 -13.52 3.18
CA GLU A 12 2.62 -13.08 1.78
C GLU A 12 1.17 -13.08 1.27
N ALA A 13 0.41 -14.13 1.54
CA ALA A 13 -1.01 -14.19 1.16
C ALA A 13 -1.84 -13.08 1.81
N ARG A 14 -1.56 -12.73 3.07
CA ARG A 14 -2.21 -11.60 3.75
C ARG A 14 -1.82 -10.25 3.14
N LEU A 15 -0.56 -10.09 2.77
CA LEU A 15 -0.10 -8.86 2.11
C LEU A 15 -0.75 -8.70 0.74
N ASP A 16 -0.85 -9.78 -0.02
CA ASP A 16 -1.52 -9.78 -1.33
C ASP A 16 -3.01 -9.47 -1.21
N GLU A 17 -3.68 -9.98 -0.19
CA GLU A 17 -5.07 -9.65 0.09
C GLU A 17 -5.24 -8.18 0.47
N ALA A 18 -4.38 -7.67 1.36
CA ALA A 18 -4.39 -6.25 1.73
C ALA A 18 -4.15 -5.33 0.52
N ARG A 19 -3.26 -5.73 -0.40
CA ARG A 19 -3.00 -5.01 -1.64
C ARG A 19 -4.24 -5.00 -2.55
N ARG A 20 -4.87 -6.17 -2.78
CA ARG A 20 -6.10 -6.24 -3.57
C ARG A 20 -7.22 -5.38 -3.01
N GLN A 21 -7.41 -5.44 -1.69
CA GLN A 21 -8.44 -4.64 -1.03
C GLN A 21 -8.16 -3.15 -1.18
N ASN A 22 -6.91 -2.73 -0.96
CA ASN A 22 -6.48 -1.34 -1.13
C ASN A 22 -6.68 -0.85 -2.57
N ASP A 23 -6.35 -1.67 -3.58
CA ASP A 23 -6.55 -1.33 -4.99
C ASP A 23 -8.04 -1.12 -5.30
N LEU A 24 -8.91 -1.99 -4.79
CA LEU A 24 -10.37 -1.86 -4.94
C LEU A 24 -10.91 -0.60 -4.27
N ASP A 25 -10.42 -0.27 -3.07
CA ASP A 25 -10.86 0.93 -2.34
C ASP A 25 -10.38 2.20 -3.03
N CYS A 26 -9.15 2.23 -3.55
CA CYS A 26 -8.64 3.32 -4.39
C CYS A 26 -9.49 3.48 -5.67
N ASP A 27 -9.80 2.37 -6.36
CA ASP A 27 -10.61 2.41 -7.59
C ASP A 27 -12.01 2.92 -7.32
N ARG A 28 -12.65 2.53 -6.22
CA ARG A 28 -13.96 3.03 -5.79
C ARG A 28 -13.93 4.53 -5.52
N ARG A 29 -12.92 4.99 -4.76
CA ARG A 29 -12.75 6.43 -4.46
C ARG A 29 -12.57 7.25 -5.73
N ILE A 30 -11.62 6.87 -6.58
CA ILE A 30 -11.33 7.57 -7.84
C ILE A 30 -12.56 7.55 -8.77
N SER A 31 -13.26 6.41 -8.88
CA SER A 31 -14.46 6.30 -9.71
C SER A 31 -15.58 7.21 -9.22
N ALA A 32 -15.81 7.28 -7.91
CA ALA A 32 -16.81 8.15 -7.31
C ALA A 32 -16.54 9.64 -7.58
N ILE A 33 -15.25 10.05 -7.54
CA ILE A 33 -14.84 11.42 -7.90
C ILE A 33 -15.13 11.69 -9.40
N TYR A 34 -14.75 10.79 -10.29
CA TYR A 34 -14.94 10.95 -11.72
C TYR A 34 -16.42 10.85 -12.16
N GLU A 35 -17.26 10.16 -11.41
CA GLU A 35 -18.72 10.16 -11.64
C GLU A 35 -19.34 11.52 -11.33
N LYS A 36 -18.88 12.18 -10.27
CA LYS A 36 -19.32 13.53 -9.90
C LYS A 36 -18.76 14.60 -10.83
N LEU A 37 -17.52 14.40 -11.31
CA LEU A 37 -16.75 15.37 -12.10
C LEU A 37 -16.30 14.76 -13.44
N PRO A 38 -17.23 14.57 -14.41
CA PRO A 38 -16.91 13.96 -15.70
C PRO A 38 -15.83 14.73 -16.47
N ARG A 39 -15.82 16.07 -16.35
CA ARG A 39 -14.82 16.93 -17.01
C ARG A 39 -13.40 16.64 -16.48
N LEU A 40 -13.23 16.43 -15.18
CA LEU A 40 -11.95 16.05 -14.57
C LEU A 40 -11.43 14.72 -15.15
N ARG A 41 -12.33 13.74 -15.31
CA ARG A 41 -12.00 12.46 -15.95
C ARG A 41 -11.52 12.61 -17.39
N GLU A 42 -12.14 13.50 -18.16
CA GLU A 42 -11.73 13.80 -19.54
C GLU A 42 -10.33 14.41 -19.58
N ILE A 43 -10.08 15.42 -18.74
CA ILE A 43 -8.78 16.08 -18.61
C ILE A 43 -7.69 15.07 -18.28
N ASP A 44 -7.88 14.24 -17.24
CA ASP A 44 -6.91 13.24 -16.83
C ASP A 44 -6.66 12.19 -17.94
N ARG A 45 -7.69 11.87 -18.73
CA ARG A 45 -7.53 10.99 -19.90
C ARG A 45 -6.68 11.65 -21.00
N GLU A 46 -6.92 12.93 -21.28
CA GLU A 46 -6.15 13.66 -22.29
C GLU A 46 -4.69 13.85 -21.87
N LEU A 47 -4.45 14.20 -20.61
CA LEU A 47 -3.10 14.32 -20.05
C LEU A 47 -2.32 13.01 -20.16
N ARG A 48 -2.95 11.86 -19.89
CA ARG A 48 -2.29 10.54 -20.05
C ARG A 48 -1.94 10.21 -21.50
N LYS A 49 -2.72 10.72 -22.49
CA LYS A 49 -2.45 10.51 -23.92
C LYS A 49 -1.31 11.36 -24.45
N THR A 50 -0.85 12.37 -23.70
CA THR A 50 0.16 13.30 -24.19
C THR A 50 1.46 12.62 -24.56
N SER A 51 1.94 11.65 -23.77
CA SER A 51 3.13 10.89 -24.12
C SER A 51 3.01 10.20 -25.49
N ALA A 52 1.85 9.59 -25.76
CA ALA A 52 1.59 8.97 -27.06
C ALA A 52 1.51 10.00 -28.18
N LYS A 53 0.91 11.19 -27.93
CA LYS A 53 0.87 12.29 -28.91
C LYS A 53 2.27 12.81 -29.24
N VAL A 54 3.16 12.94 -28.25
CA VAL A 54 4.56 13.33 -28.44
C VAL A 54 5.29 12.33 -29.32
N TYR A 55 5.18 11.04 -29.04
CA TYR A 55 5.77 10.00 -29.89
C TYR A 55 5.21 10.05 -31.31
N ALA A 56 3.89 10.16 -31.47
CA ALA A 56 3.25 10.23 -32.78
C ALA A 56 3.69 11.47 -33.59
N ALA A 57 3.86 12.63 -32.95
CA ALA A 57 4.34 13.85 -33.59
C ALA A 57 5.80 13.72 -34.08
N ALA A 58 6.66 13.05 -33.28
CA ALA A 58 8.06 12.81 -33.66
C ALA A 58 8.21 11.91 -34.90
N PHE A 59 7.24 11.02 -35.18
CA PHE A 59 7.30 10.07 -36.28
C PHE A 59 6.52 10.52 -37.56
N ARG A 60 5.60 11.49 -37.46
CA ARG A 60 4.71 11.86 -38.58
C ARG A 60 5.25 12.91 -39.56
N GLY A 61 6.41 13.50 -39.32
CA GLY A 61 7.21 14.23 -40.29
C GLY A 61 6.57 15.38 -41.11
N SER A 62 5.37 15.85 -40.76
CA SER A 62 4.61 16.85 -41.54
C SER A 62 4.69 18.29 -41.04
N GLU A 63 5.14 18.49 -39.81
CA GLU A 63 5.39 19.81 -39.21
C GLU A 63 6.76 19.80 -38.55
N SER A 64 7.34 21.02 -38.31
CA SER A 64 8.59 21.05 -37.57
C SER A 64 8.33 20.42 -36.18
N PRO A 65 9.14 19.45 -35.74
CA PRO A 65 8.96 18.78 -34.46
C PRO A 65 8.86 19.77 -33.28
N GLU A 66 9.52 20.91 -33.40
CA GLU A 66 9.53 21.97 -32.39
C GLU A 66 8.18 22.66 -32.25
N GLN A 67 7.49 22.94 -33.36
CA GLN A 67 6.16 23.57 -33.35
C GLN A 67 5.11 22.60 -32.78
N ALA A 68 5.13 21.33 -33.18
CA ALA A 68 4.26 20.30 -32.64
C ALA A 68 4.45 20.13 -31.13
N MET A 69 5.70 20.15 -30.66
CA MET A 69 6.02 20.09 -29.23
C MET A 69 5.54 21.32 -28.45
N GLN A 70 5.67 22.52 -29.03
CA GLN A 70 5.18 23.75 -28.39
C GLN A 70 3.65 23.72 -28.25
N THR A 71 2.93 23.33 -29.29
CA THR A 71 1.48 23.20 -29.25
C THR A 71 1.01 22.22 -28.18
N LEU A 72 1.59 21.02 -28.16
CA LEU A 72 1.30 20.00 -27.13
C LEU A 72 1.60 20.48 -25.71
N ARG A 73 2.67 21.24 -25.54
CA ARG A 73 3.02 21.82 -24.23
C ARG A 73 1.99 22.87 -23.79
N GLN A 74 1.54 23.72 -24.69
CA GLN A 74 0.51 24.73 -24.38
C GLN A 74 -0.84 24.07 -24.03
N GLU A 75 -1.27 23.06 -24.81
CA GLU A 75 -2.47 22.28 -24.53
C GLU A 75 -2.39 21.61 -23.16
N ASN A 76 -1.25 20.98 -22.83
CA ASN A 76 -1.05 20.36 -21.52
C ASN A 76 -1.12 21.34 -20.37
N LEU A 77 -0.44 22.49 -20.49
CA LEU A 77 -0.49 23.52 -19.47
C LEU A 77 -1.91 24.07 -19.25
N SER A 78 -2.68 24.20 -20.33
CA SER A 78 -4.10 24.60 -20.26
C SER A 78 -4.92 23.55 -19.51
N LEU A 79 -4.78 22.27 -19.84
CA LEU A 79 -5.48 21.16 -19.18
C LEU A 79 -5.08 21.03 -17.71
N GLN A 80 -3.79 21.20 -17.38
CA GLN A 80 -3.32 21.18 -15.98
C GLN A 80 -3.94 22.30 -15.16
N ARG A 81 -3.99 23.53 -15.69
CA ARG A 81 -4.63 24.66 -14.98
C ARG A 81 -6.14 24.44 -14.78
N GLU A 82 -6.81 23.90 -15.78
CA GLU A 82 -8.24 23.57 -15.65
C GLU A 82 -8.45 22.47 -14.60
N ARG A 83 -7.59 21.45 -14.59
CA ARG A 83 -7.60 20.41 -13.58
C ARG A 83 -7.43 20.96 -12.16
N ASP A 84 -6.40 21.76 -11.95
CA ASP A 84 -6.09 22.34 -10.66
C ASP A 84 -7.24 23.23 -10.16
N TRP A 85 -7.83 24.02 -11.05
CA TRP A 85 -9.00 24.84 -10.74
C TRP A 85 -10.22 23.99 -10.31
N ILE A 86 -10.49 22.87 -11.00
CA ILE A 86 -11.58 21.95 -10.62
C ILE A 86 -11.32 21.36 -9.24
N LEU A 87 -10.10 20.87 -8.97
CA LEU A 87 -9.76 20.27 -7.70
C LEU A 87 -9.89 21.27 -6.55
N GLU A 88 -9.40 22.49 -6.73
CA GLU A 88 -9.53 23.57 -5.73
C GLU A 88 -11.00 23.96 -5.50
N SER A 89 -11.80 24.13 -6.58
CA SER A 89 -13.20 24.53 -6.47
C SER A 89 -14.08 23.51 -5.77
N GLU A 90 -13.76 22.22 -5.93
CA GLU A 90 -14.50 21.10 -5.33
C GLU A 90 -13.87 20.63 -4.00
N ASN A 91 -12.78 21.28 -3.57
CA ASN A 91 -12.03 20.94 -2.35
C ASN A 91 -11.60 19.47 -2.32
N ILE A 92 -11.07 18.98 -3.44
CA ILE A 92 -10.56 17.61 -3.60
C ILE A 92 -9.03 17.65 -3.54
N ASP A 93 -8.44 16.82 -2.68
CA ASP A 93 -7.00 16.64 -2.63
C ASP A 93 -6.52 15.89 -3.88
N PRO A 94 -5.50 16.37 -4.61
CA PRO A 94 -4.89 15.63 -5.71
C PRO A 94 -4.48 14.20 -5.35
N GLU A 95 -4.09 13.95 -4.09
CA GLU A 95 -3.74 12.62 -3.57
C GLU A 95 -4.94 11.65 -3.58
N ASP A 96 -6.19 12.16 -3.52
CA ASP A 96 -7.39 11.34 -3.60
C ASP A 96 -7.59 10.68 -4.97
N LEU A 97 -6.96 11.20 -6.01
CA LEU A 97 -6.92 10.64 -7.36
C LEU A 97 -5.74 9.71 -7.60
N GLU A 98 -4.85 9.58 -6.62
CA GLU A 98 -3.69 8.72 -6.71
C GLU A 98 -3.95 7.37 -6.01
N ARG A 99 -3.27 6.33 -6.51
CA ARG A 99 -3.28 5.01 -5.89
C ARG A 99 -2.13 4.94 -4.90
N GLU A 100 -2.45 5.07 -3.62
CA GLU A 100 -1.45 4.84 -2.59
C GLU A 100 -1.23 3.34 -2.35
N PRO A 101 0.01 2.86 -2.38
CA PRO A 101 0.30 1.46 -2.07
C PRO A 101 0.16 1.19 -0.56
N VAL A 102 -0.21 -0.03 -0.18
CA VAL A 102 -0.29 -0.48 1.23
C VAL A 102 1.03 -0.32 2.01
N CYS A 103 2.12 -0.17 1.32
CA CYS A 103 3.43 0.14 1.91
C CYS A 103 4.23 1.04 0.97
N LYS A 104 4.48 2.27 1.38
CA LYS A 104 5.26 3.25 0.60
C LYS A 104 6.73 2.83 0.38
N LEU A 105 7.29 1.95 1.23
CA LEU A 105 8.69 1.52 1.14
C LEU A 105 8.94 0.45 0.06
N CYS A 106 7.99 -0.44 -0.16
CA CYS A 106 8.15 -1.56 -1.11
C CYS A 106 7.06 -1.63 -2.19
N GLY A 107 6.16 -0.64 -2.25
CA GLY A 107 5.03 -0.65 -3.18
C GLY A 107 4.05 -1.80 -2.95
N GLY A 108 4.01 -2.38 -1.74
CA GLY A 108 3.15 -3.52 -1.43
C GLY A 108 3.72 -4.90 -1.83
N SER A 109 4.94 -4.97 -2.37
CA SER A 109 5.57 -6.25 -2.76
C SER A 109 6.05 -7.10 -1.58
N GLY A 110 6.26 -6.50 -0.41
CA GLY A 110 6.89 -7.14 0.75
C GLY A 110 8.41 -7.22 0.67
N TRP A 111 9.02 -6.83 -0.45
CA TRP A 111 10.46 -6.95 -0.71
C TRP A 111 11.06 -5.65 -1.22
N ARG A 112 12.32 -5.41 -0.87
CA ARG A 112 13.15 -4.33 -1.41
C ARG A 112 14.43 -4.95 -1.99
N GLY A 113 14.41 -5.29 -3.26
CA GLY A 113 15.43 -6.14 -3.86
C GLY A 113 15.43 -7.52 -3.20
N ALA A 114 16.57 -7.97 -2.67
CA ALA A 114 16.70 -9.23 -1.96
C ALA A 114 16.33 -9.14 -0.46
N ALA A 115 16.06 -7.95 0.07
CA ALA A 115 15.76 -7.75 1.47
C ALA A 115 14.25 -7.74 1.74
N MET A 116 13.81 -8.47 2.78
CA MET A 116 12.43 -8.44 3.24
C MET A 116 12.08 -7.06 3.82
N CYS A 117 10.98 -6.49 3.36
CA CYS A 117 10.46 -5.22 3.87
C CYS A 117 9.88 -5.38 5.28
N GLU A 118 9.88 -4.29 6.05
CA GLU A 118 9.35 -4.32 7.42
C GLU A 118 7.85 -4.66 7.45
N CYS A 119 7.06 -4.26 6.46
CA CYS A 119 5.64 -4.61 6.37
C CYS A 119 5.42 -6.14 6.32
N LEU A 120 6.20 -6.87 5.51
CA LEU A 120 6.12 -8.33 5.43
C LEU A 120 6.68 -8.98 6.69
N ARG A 121 7.77 -8.43 7.26
CA ARG A 121 8.36 -8.90 8.49
C ARG A 121 7.38 -8.84 9.65
N GLU A 122 6.63 -7.76 9.76
CA GLU A 122 5.60 -7.60 10.78
C GLU A 122 4.46 -8.62 10.61
N LEU A 123 4.02 -8.87 9.39
CA LEU A 123 3.03 -9.93 9.13
C LEU A 123 3.58 -11.31 9.51
N CYS A 124 4.85 -11.59 9.23
CA CYS A 124 5.50 -12.84 9.66
C CYS A 124 5.52 -12.98 11.19
N ARG A 125 5.83 -11.92 11.93
CA ARG A 125 5.79 -11.92 13.40
C ARG A 125 4.39 -12.23 13.92
N GLN A 126 3.37 -11.62 13.31
CA GLN A 126 1.97 -11.87 13.68
C GLN A 126 1.54 -13.31 13.41
N GLU A 127 1.93 -13.88 12.27
CA GLU A 127 1.63 -15.27 11.93
C GLU A 127 2.39 -16.26 12.84
N GLN A 128 3.64 -15.97 13.22
CA GLN A 128 4.36 -16.75 14.23
C GLN A 128 3.67 -16.69 15.59
N LYS A 129 3.26 -15.49 16.03
CA LYS A 129 2.53 -15.33 17.29
C LYS A 129 1.24 -16.16 17.30
N LYS A 130 0.46 -16.11 16.22
CA LYS A 130 -0.76 -16.92 16.08
C LYS A 130 -0.47 -18.41 16.15
N ALA A 131 0.56 -18.88 15.44
CA ALA A 131 0.95 -20.30 15.44
C ALA A 131 1.39 -20.77 16.84
N LEU A 132 2.15 -19.96 17.57
CA LEU A 132 2.54 -20.23 18.95
C LEU A 132 1.32 -20.28 19.90
N MET A 133 0.44 -19.29 19.81
CA MET A 133 -0.78 -19.28 20.63
C MET A 133 -1.65 -20.51 20.39
N GLN A 134 -1.76 -20.97 19.16
CA GLN A 134 -2.50 -22.19 18.82
C GLN A 134 -1.81 -23.45 19.35
N ALA A 135 -0.49 -23.53 19.23
CA ALA A 135 0.28 -24.69 19.69
C ALA A 135 0.29 -24.85 21.21
N PHE A 136 0.32 -23.74 21.95
CA PHE A 136 0.37 -23.76 23.41
C PHE A 136 -1.00 -23.61 24.08
N GLY A 137 -2.09 -23.48 23.32
CA GLY A 137 -3.40 -23.19 23.89
C GLY A 137 -3.48 -21.82 24.60
N ALA A 138 -2.45 -21.00 24.45
CA ALA A 138 -2.27 -19.71 25.11
C ALA A 138 -3.22 -18.65 24.53
N GLY A 139 -4.44 -18.64 24.97
CA GLY A 139 -5.44 -17.64 24.64
C GLY A 139 -6.47 -17.47 25.74
N LYS A 140 -6.37 -18.33 26.77
CA LYS A 140 -7.28 -18.36 27.93
C LYS A 140 -6.58 -18.04 29.27
N GLU A 141 -5.28 -17.82 29.21
CA GLU A 141 -4.46 -17.57 30.39
C GLU A 141 -4.36 -16.06 30.62
N SER A 142 -4.81 -15.61 31.78
CA SER A 142 -4.66 -14.22 32.24
C SER A 142 -3.95 -14.22 33.58
N PHE A 143 -3.29 -13.10 33.92
CA PHE A 143 -2.65 -12.95 35.23
C PHE A 143 -3.63 -13.14 36.40
N GLU A 144 -4.94 -12.90 36.20
CA GLU A 144 -6.01 -13.12 37.19
C GLU A 144 -6.23 -14.62 37.47
N LYS A 145 -5.86 -15.50 36.55
CA LYS A 145 -5.92 -16.96 36.69
C LYS A 145 -4.60 -17.58 37.13
N PHE A 146 -3.59 -16.76 37.34
CA PHE A 146 -2.27 -17.22 37.79
C PHE A 146 -2.38 -17.68 39.24
N ARG A 147 -2.07 -18.93 39.47
CA ARG A 147 -2.14 -19.55 40.79
C ARG A 147 -0.74 -19.65 41.38
N LEU A 148 -0.46 -18.87 42.43
CA LEU A 148 0.79 -18.89 43.18
C LEU A 148 0.86 -20.13 44.04
N ASP A 149 -0.25 -20.71 44.45
CA ASP A 149 -0.34 -21.87 45.33
C ASP A 149 0.14 -23.20 44.70
N VAL A 150 0.45 -23.21 43.40
CA VAL A 150 1.02 -24.36 42.71
C VAL A 150 2.52 -24.51 43.03
N TYR A 151 3.17 -23.45 43.46
CA TYR A 151 4.58 -23.48 43.83
C TYR A 151 4.67 -23.71 45.34
N PRO A 152 5.30 -24.82 45.80
CA PRO A 152 5.46 -25.07 47.23
C PRO A 152 6.37 -23.99 47.82
N ASP A 153 5.92 -23.35 48.89
CA ASP A 153 6.72 -22.41 49.73
C ASP A 153 7.86 -23.14 50.49
N ARG A 154 8.59 -23.99 49.80
CA ARG A 154 9.72 -24.72 50.37
C ARG A 154 11.00 -24.11 49.80
N ILE A 155 11.80 -23.60 50.68
CA ILE A 155 13.18 -23.20 50.38
C ILE A 155 13.92 -24.45 49.93
N ASP A 156 14.44 -24.45 48.69
CA ASP A 156 15.34 -25.53 48.26
C ASP A 156 16.66 -25.40 49.04
N PRO A 157 16.99 -26.37 49.90
CA PRO A 157 18.16 -26.27 50.74
C PRO A 157 19.48 -26.27 49.97
N LYS A 158 19.46 -26.60 48.66
CA LYS A 158 20.63 -26.58 47.79
C LYS A 158 20.81 -25.27 47.05
N LEU A 159 19.74 -24.55 46.80
CA LEU A 159 19.73 -23.29 45.98
C LEU A 159 19.55 -22.04 46.84
N GLY A 160 19.12 -22.16 48.10
CA GLY A 160 18.91 -21.02 49.00
C GLY A 160 17.89 -20.00 48.54
N ILE A 161 17.01 -20.36 47.56
CA ILE A 161 15.97 -19.55 46.99
C ILE A 161 14.60 -20.21 47.21
N SER A 162 13.62 -19.39 47.54
CA SER A 162 12.21 -19.77 47.70
C SER A 162 11.46 -19.67 46.37
#